data_66c96ef1415a2262e68c207223011dc3
#
_entry.id   66c96ef1415a2262e68c207223011dc3
#
_cell.length_a   1.000
_cell.length_b   1.000
_cell.length_c   1.000
_cell.angle_alpha   90.00
_cell.angle_beta   90.00
_cell.angle_gamma   90.00
#
_symmetry.space_group_name_H-M   'P 1'
#
loop_
_entity.id
_entity.type
_entity.pdbx_description
1 polymer ?
#
loop_
_entity_poly.entity_id
_entity_poly.type
_entity_poly.pdbx_seq_one_letter_code
_entity_poly.pdbx_strand_id
1 'polypeptide(L)'
;MKVKIAAVGRLRAGPEADLVSDYLDRFGKTGRALGLGPVTVHEVEARKGGMAAEGELLGKAVAGSQIVCTLDERGKVLTSPDFANLLGKWRDEGRSEAAFVIGGADGINPALRAQADYSLSFGKMVWPHMLVRVMLAEQLYRAASILAGAPYHRV
;
A
#
# COMPACT_ATOMS: atom_id res chain seq x y z
N MET A 1 -9.49 -11.19 0.39
CA MET A 1 -8.04 -10.93 0.53
C MET A 1 -7.84 -9.76 1.47
N LYS A 2 -7.11 -9.99 2.56
CA LYS A 2 -6.72 -8.93 3.49
C LYS A 2 -5.69 -8.00 2.84
N VAL A 3 -5.64 -6.76 3.30
CA VAL A 3 -4.66 -5.78 2.85
C VAL A 3 -3.88 -5.27 4.06
N LYS A 4 -2.57 -5.21 3.92
CA LYS A 4 -1.68 -4.67 4.94
C LYS A 4 -0.88 -3.51 4.35
N ILE A 5 -0.73 -2.44 5.11
CA ILE A 5 0.18 -1.35 4.79
C ILE A 5 1.28 -1.36 5.84
N ALA A 6 2.51 -1.64 5.42
CA ALA A 6 3.69 -1.60 6.27
C ALA A 6 4.50 -0.35 5.91
N ALA A 7 4.63 0.57 6.83
CA ALA A 7 5.23 1.87 6.56
C ALA A 7 6.21 2.28 7.66
N VAL A 8 7.26 2.99 7.25
CA VAL A 8 8.23 3.57 8.18
C VAL A 8 7.66 4.88 8.74
N GLY A 9 7.75 5.03 10.06
CA GLY A 9 7.36 6.24 10.77
C GLY A 9 5.92 6.24 11.23
N ARG A 10 5.69 6.99 12.31
CA ARG A 10 4.36 7.15 12.88
C ARG A 10 3.63 8.31 12.19
N LEU A 11 2.43 8.05 11.72
CA LEU A 11 1.55 9.07 11.18
C LEU A 11 0.85 9.77 12.35
N ARG A 12 1.26 11.00 12.64
CA ARG A 12 0.71 11.78 13.74
C ARG A 12 -0.61 12.41 13.34
N ALA A 13 -1.40 12.83 14.36
CA ALA A 13 -2.63 13.57 14.13
C ALA A 13 -2.38 14.78 13.23
N GLY A 14 -3.22 14.94 12.21
CA GLY A 14 -3.08 15.99 11.20
C GLY A 14 -3.78 15.60 9.90
N PRO A 15 -3.62 16.43 8.86
CA PRO A 15 -4.34 16.24 7.58
C PRO A 15 -4.08 14.87 6.95
N GLU A 16 -2.84 14.39 6.95
CA GLU A 16 -2.49 13.10 6.34
C GLU A 16 -3.14 11.94 7.09
N ALA A 17 -3.12 11.96 8.43
CA ALA A 17 -3.76 10.92 9.24
C ALA A 17 -5.27 10.90 9.01
N ASP A 18 -5.90 12.06 8.91
CA ASP A 18 -7.34 12.17 8.66
C ASP A 18 -7.71 11.60 7.30
N LEU A 19 -6.93 11.93 6.25
CA LEU A 19 -7.17 11.42 4.90
C LEU A 19 -6.97 9.90 4.82
N VAL A 20 -5.88 9.38 5.39
CA VAL A 20 -5.63 7.94 5.41
C VAL A 20 -6.79 7.21 6.11
N SER A 21 -7.20 7.70 7.28
CA SER A 21 -8.30 7.10 8.04
C SER A 21 -9.60 7.10 7.23
N ASP A 22 -9.94 8.21 6.59
CA ASP A 22 -11.16 8.33 5.80
C ASP A 22 -11.15 7.36 4.60
N TYR A 23 -10.08 7.36 3.82
CA TYR A 23 -10.00 6.48 2.65
C TYR A 23 -9.96 4.99 3.00
N LEU A 24 -9.26 4.62 4.06
CA LEU A 24 -9.22 3.22 4.49
C LEU A 24 -10.57 2.75 5.05
N ASP A 25 -11.30 3.63 5.73
CA ASP A 25 -12.67 3.34 6.17
C ASP A 25 -13.60 3.10 4.98
N ARG A 26 -13.53 3.97 3.97
CA ARG A 26 -14.30 3.81 2.73
C ARG A 26 -13.92 2.55 1.99
N PHE A 27 -12.63 2.25 1.90
CA PHE A 27 -12.16 1.00 1.29
C PHE A 27 -12.74 -0.21 2.02
N GLY A 28 -12.72 -0.21 3.36
CA GLY A 28 -13.25 -1.31 4.15
C GLY A 28 -14.74 -1.55 3.90
N LYS A 29 -15.52 -0.48 3.82
CA LYS A 29 -16.96 -0.55 3.56
C LYS A 29 -17.26 -1.06 2.15
N THR A 30 -16.62 -0.49 1.14
CA THR A 30 -16.83 -0.88 -0.26
C THR A 30 -16.24 -2.26 -0.55
N GLY A 31 -15.08 -2.57 -0.01
CA GLY A 31 -14.35 -3.80 -0.28
C GLY A 31 -14.98 -5.04 0.33
N ARG A 32 -15.77 -4.89 1.40
CA ARG A 32 -16.36 -6.04 2.11
C ARG A 32 -17.15 -6.96 1.18
N ALA A 33 -18.02 -6.39 0.36
CA ALA A 33 -18.84 -7.16 -0.59
C ALA A 33 -18.01 -7.73 -1.76
N LEU A 34 -16.79 -7.23 -1.95
CA LEU A 34 -15.89 -7.65 -3.02
C LEU A 34 -14.86 -8.69 -2.55
N GLY A 35 -14.88 -9.08 -1.30
CA GLY A 35 -13.86 -9.95 -0.73
C GLY A 35 -12.51 -9.26 -0.55
N LEU A 36 -12.48 -7.94 -0.38
CA LEU A 36 -11.29 -7.13 -0.16
C LEU A 36 -11.31 -6.51 1.24
N GLY A 37 -10.20 -6.64 1.95
CA GLY A 37 -10.03 -6.14 3.31
C GLY A 37 -10.23 -7.24 4.36
N PRO A 38 -10.17 -6.89 5.63
CA PRO A 38 -9.88 -5.56 6.16
C PRO A 38 -8.46 -5.07 5.87
N VAL A 39 -8.23 -3.76 6.05
CA VAL A 39 -6.90 -3.16 5.97
C VAL A 39 -6.33 -3.03 7.37
N THR A 40 -5.08 -3.44 7.55
CA THR A 40 -4.30 -3.16 8.75
C THR A 40 -3.09 -2.31 8.40
N VAL A 41 -2.73 -1.39 9.28
CA VAL A 41 -1.55 -0.53 9.11
C VAL A 41 -0.52 -0.91 10.18
N HIS A 42 0.68 -1.26 9.74
CA HIS A 42 1.83 -1.55 10.60
C HIS A 42 2.87 -0.46 10.42
N GLU A 43 3.05 0.34 11.44
CA GLU A 43 4.08 1.37 11.45
C GLU A 43 5.33 0.83 12.13
N VAL A 44 6.48 1.00 11.51
CA VAL A 44 7.77 0.57 12.06
C VAL A 44 8.69 1.77 12.25
N GLU A 45 9.47 1.76 13.32
CA GLU A 45 10.47 2.79 13.61
C GLU A 45 11.75 2.11 14.06
N ALA A 46 12.86 2.45 13.39
CA ALA A 46 14.18 2.03 13.83
C ALA A 46 14.75 3.13 14.74
N ARG A 47 15.13 2.77 15.98
CA ARG A 47 15.71 3.72 16.95
C ARG A 47 16.98 4.38 16.44
N LYS A 48 17.84 3.59 15.79
CA LYS A 48 18.98 4.08 15.01
C LYS A 48 18.57 3.93 13.57
N GLY A 49 18.07 5.00 12.98
CA GLY A 49 17.48 5.00 11.65
C GLY A 49 18.39 4.40 10.58
N GLY A 50 17.95 4.49 9.38
CA GLY A 50 18.67 4.02 8.22
C GLY A 50 17.92 2.93 7.48
N MET A 51 18.13 2.91 6.18
CA MET A 51 17.42 2.04 5.25
C MET A 51 17.54 0.56 5.58
N ALA A 52 18.70 0.10 6.05
CA ALA A 52 18.93 -1.30 6.37
C ALA A 52 18.10 -1.76 7.59
N ALA A 53 18.12 -0.97 8.68
CA ALA A 53 17.37 -1.29 9.89
C ALA A 53 15.85 -1.21 9.64
N GLU A 54 15.40 -0.19 8.92
CA GLU A 54 14.00 -0.03 8.51
C GLU A 54 13.55 -1.19 7.62
N GLY A 55 14.40 -1.59 6.66
CA GLY A 55 14.13 -2.71 5.76
C GLY A 55 13.96 -4.04 6.49
N GLU A 56 14.74 -4.27 7.53
CA GLU A 56 14.62 -5.46 8.36
C GLU A 56 13.27 -5.49 9.10
N LEU A 57 12.86 -4.37 9.67
CA LEU A 57 11.58 -4.25 10.37
C LEU A 57 10.40 -4.40 9.40
N LEU A 58 10.48 -3.78 8.23
CA LEU A 58 9.46 -3.92 7.19
C LEU A 58 9.35 -5.38 6.72
N GLY A 59 10.49 -6.04 6.50
CA GLY A 59 10.53 -7.45 6.11
C GLY A 59 9.82 -8.35 7.12
N LYS A 60 10.03 -8.11 8.40
CA LYS A 60 9.33 -8.84 9.47
C LYS A 60 7.83 -8.57 9.45
N ALA A 61 7.43 -7.32 9.24
CA ALA A 61 6.03 -6.93 9.22
C ALA A 61 5.24 -7.63 8.10
N VAL A 62 5.89 -7.94 6.98
CA VAL A 62 5.22 -8.55 5.81
C VAL A 62 5.53 -10.02 5.61
N ALA A 63 6.28 -10.66 6.52
CA ALA A 63 6.74 -12.03 6.36
C ALA A 63 5.61 -13.06 6.14
N GLY A 64 4.43 -12.82 6.68
CA GLY A 64 3.25 -13.69 6.51
C GLY A 64 2.37 -13.34 5.32
N SER A 65 2.67 -12.29 4.58
CA SER A 65 1.86 -11.86 3.45
C SER A 65 2.21 -12.65 2.20
N GLN A 66 1.19 -13.07 1.44
CA GLN A 66 1.40 -13.87 0.22
C GLN A 66 1.80 -13.02 -0.97
N ILE A 67 1.43 -11.74 -0.97
CA ILE A 67 1.88 -10.76 -1.95
C ILE A 67 2.55 -9.63 -1.19
N VAL A 68 3.75 -9.25 -1.62
CA VAL A 68 4.46 -8.08 -1.14
C VAL A 68 4.67 -7.13 -2.31
N CYS A 69 4.08 -5.94 -2.21
CA CYS A 69 4.17 -4.89 -3.21
C CYS A 69 4.87 -3.68 -2.61
N THR A 70 6.04 -3.35 -3.12
CA THR A 70 6.77 -2.15 -2.68
C THR A 70 6.32 -0.92 -3.46
N LEU A 71 6.23 0.23 -2.78
CA LEU A 71 6.02 1.53 -3.39
C LEU A 71 7.39 2.17 -3.63
N ASP A 72 7.76 2.32 -4.90
CA ASP A 72 9.08 2.85 -5.29
C ASP A 72 8.96 3.55 -6.63
N GLU A 73 9.60 4.73 -6.79
CA GLU A 73 9.55 5.48 -8.04
C GLU A 73 10.13 4.72 -9.23
N ARG A 74 10.91 3.66 -8.98
CA ARG A 74 11.48 2.78 -10.02
C ARG A 74 10.57 1.63 -10.38
N GLY A 75 9.42 1.50 -9.72
CA GLY A 75 8.46 0.44 -10.00
C GLY A 75 7.64 0.68 -11.26
N LYS A 76 6.68 -0.19 -11.50
CA LYS A 76 5.74 -0.06 -12.61
C LYS A 76 4.75 1.06 -12.38
N VAL A 77 4.55 1.88 -13.39
CA VAL A 77 3.49 2.89 -13.42
C VAL A 77 2.23 2.24 -13.98
N LEU A 78 1.15 2.27 -13.22
CA LEU A 78 -0.14 1.72 -13.62
C LEU A 78 -1.19 2.82 -13.69
N THR A 79 -2.19 2.60 -14.54
CA THR A 79 -3.45 3.36 -14.44
C THR A 79 -4.25 2.88 -13.23
N SER A 80 -5.18 3.68 -12.73
CA SER A 80 -6.06 3.25 -11.65
C SER A 80 -6.90 2.03 -12.00
N PRO A 81 -7.46 1.89 -13.20
CA PRO A 81 -8.11 0.65 -13.62
C PRO A 81 -7.18 -0.56 -13.63
N ASP A 82 -5.93 -0.41 -14.07
CA ASP A 82 -4.95 -1.51 -14.06
C ASP A 82 -4.61 -1.93 -12.63
N PHE A 83 -4.48 -0.97 -11.71
CA PHE A 83 -4.27 -1.27 -10.30
C PHE A 83 -5.47 -2.02 -9.70
N ALA A 84 -6.68 -1.60 -10.02
CA ALA A 84 -7.90 -2.29 -9.60
C ALA A 84 -7.92 -3.74 -10.11
N ASN A 85 -7.58 -3.94 -11.38
CA ASN A 85 -7.50 -5.27 -11.99
C ASN A 85 -6.43 -6.13 -11.32
N LEU A 86 -5.31 -5.55 -10.95
CA LEU A 86 -4.23 -6.25 -10.24
C LEU A 86 -4.70 -6.75 -8.86
N LEU A 87 -5.38 -5.90 -8.09
CA LEU A 87 -5.96 -6.30 -6.80
C LEU A 87 -7.00 -7.42 -6.98
N GLY A 88 -7.88 -7.27 -7.96
CA GLY A 88 -8.88 -8.27 -8.29
C GLY A 88 -8.26 -9.59 -8.69
N LYS A 89 -7.19 -9.57 -9.47
CA LYS A 89 -6.45 -10.76 -9.88
C LYS A 89 -5.85 -11.50 -8.67
N TRP A 90 -5.16 -10.79 -7.79
CA TRP A 90 -4.60 -11.41 -6.58
C TRP A 90 -5.68 -12.05 -5.71
N ARG A 91 -6.80 -11.35 -5.51
CA ARG A 91 -7.95 -11.89 -4.79
C ARG A 91 -8.47 -13.17 -5.45
N ASP A 92 -8.67 -13.15 -6.77
CA ASP A 92 -9.25 -14.26 -7.52
C ASP A 92 -8.30 -15.47 -7.58
N GLU A 93 -7.00 -15.25 -7.47
CA GLU A 93 -6.00 -16.30 -7.32
C GLU A 93 -5.98 -16.92 -5.91
N GLY A 94 -6.82 -16.46 -5.01
CA GLY A 94 -6.92 -17.00 -3.66
C GLY A 94 -5.85 -16.49 -2.69
N ARG A 95 -5.19 -15.38 -3.00
CA ARG A 95 -4.19 -14.80 -2.10
C ARG A 95 -4.86 -14.33 -0.81
N SER A 96 -4.32 -14.73 0.33
CA SER A 96 -4.91 -14.41 1.64
C SER A 96 -4.67 -12.97 2.07
N GLU A 97 -3.49 -12.42 1.73
CA GLU A 97 -3.10 -11.08 2.12
C GLU A 97 -2.13 -10.47 1.11
N ALA A 98 -2.37 -9.23 0.74
CA ALA A 98 -1.45 -8.39 -0.01
C ALA A 98 -0.92 -7.28 0.90
N ALA A 99 0.40 -7.17 1.03
CA ALA A 99 1.06 -6.14 1.81
C ALA A 99 1.69 -5.11 0.89
N PHE A 100 1.43 -3.83 1.19
CA PHE A 100 2.05 -2.70 0.52
C PHE A 100 3.11 -2.10 1.44
N VAL A 101 4.31 -1.92 0.94
CA VAL A 101 5.47 -1.46 1.72
C VAL A 101 5.85 -0.05 1.31
N ILE A 102 5.87 0.85 2.27
CA ILE A 102 6.28 2.25 2.09
C ILE A 102 7.52 2.50 2.93
N GLY A 103 8.62 2.85 2.28
CA GLY A 103 9.88 3.16 2.94
C GLY A 103 9.87 4.53 3.63
N GLY A 104 10.95 4.81 4.35
CA GLY A 104 11.17 6.12 4.97
C GLY A 104 11.82 7.11 4.02
N ALA A 105 12.45 8.16 4.58
CA ALA A 105 13.06 9.24 3.81
C ALA A 105 14.13 8.76 2.84
N ASP A 106 14.84 7.68 3.16
CA ASP A 106 15.91 7.11 2.32
C ASP A 106 15.42 6.06 1.31
N GLY A 107 14.10 5.82 1.25
CA GLY A 107 13.51 4.84 0.36
C GLY A 107 13.51 3.43 0.93
N ILE A 108 13.28 2.45 0.05
CA ILE A 108 13.20 1.04 0.42
C ILE A 108 14.55 0.36 0.22
N ASN A 109 14.94 -0.48 1.19
CA ASN A 109 16.14 -1.30 1.10
C ASN A 109 16.10 -2.13 -0.20
N PRO A 110 17.20 -2.10 -1.01
CA PRO A 110 17.26 -2.85 -2.27
C PRO A 110 17.00 -4.35 -2.12
N ALA A 111 17.42 -4.96 -1.01
CA ALA A 111 17.19 -6.39 -0.77
C ALA A 111 15.69 -6.67 -0.60
N LEU A 112 14.97 -5.84 0.14
CA LEU A 112 13.52 -5.97 0.31
C LEU A 112 12.79 -5.76 -1.02
N ARG A 113 13.20 -4.75 -1.79
CA ARG A 113 12.64 -4.50 -3.12
C ARG A 113 12.86 -5.68 -4.08
N ALA A 114 14.05 -6.29 -4.04
CA ALA A 114 14.37 -7.44 -4.88
C ALA A 114 13.54 -8.69 -4.54
N GLN A 115 13.14 -8.84 -3.28
CA GLN A 115 12.33 -9.96 -2.81
C GLN A 115 10.82 -9.73 -3.00
N ALA A 116 10.39 -8.51 -3.30
CA ALA A 116 8.99 -8.18 -3.48
C ALA A 116 8.41 -8.87 -4.72
N ASP A 117 7.13 -9.25 -4.65
CA ASP A 117 6.41 -9.82 -5.78
C ASP A 117 6.08 -8.77 -6.84
N TYR A 118 5.96 -7.52 -6.42
CA TYR A 118 5.59 -6.42 -7.29
C TYR A 118 6.20 -5.11 -6.77
N SER A 119 6.54 -4.21 -7.66
CA SER A 119 6.96 -2.86 -7.31
C SER A 119 6.11 -1.87 -8.08
N LEU A 120 5.38 -1.03 -7.35
CA LEU A 120 4.43 -0.05 -7.88
C LEU A 120 5.02 1.35 -7.74
N SER A 121 4.90 2.15 -8.81
CA SER A 121 5.32 3.55 -8.82
C SER A 121 4.11 4.48 -8.99
N PHE A 122 4.08 5.56 -8.22
CA PHE A 122 3.17 6.68 -8.42
C PHE A 122 3.76 7.78 -9.31
N GLY A 123 4.71 7.42 -10.15
CA GLY A 123 5.38 8.32 -11.08
C GLY A 123 6.86 8.46 -10.74
N LYS A 124 7.58 9.17 -11.62
CA LYS A 124 9.03 9.33 -11.51
C LYS A 124 9.46 10.38 -10.50
N MET A 125 8.53 11.23 -10.07
CA MET A 125 8.81 12.23 -9.05
C MET A 125 8.90 11.57 -7.68
N VAL A 126 9.73 12.12 -6.82
CA VAL A 126 9.84 11.67 -5.43
C VAL A 126 8.76 12.37 -4.60
N TRP A 127 8.02 11.58 -3.83
CA TRP A 127 6.97 12.07 -2.95
C TRP A 127 7.36 11.88 -1.49
N PRO A 128 7.00 12.80 -0.59
CA PRO A 128 7.14 12.56 0.84
C PRO A 128 6.43 11.26 1.23
N HIS A 129 7.07 10.42 2.05
CA HIS A 129 6.51 9.11 2.38
C HIS A 129 5.13 9.18 3.07
N MET A 130 4.83 10.26 3.78
CA MET A 130 3.50 10.47 4.39
C MET A 130 2.43 10.73 3.32
N LEU A 131 2.76 11.46 2.25
CA LEU A 131 1.85 11.66 1.12
C LEU A 131 1.66 10.37 0.32
N VAL A 132 2.70 9.57 0.16
CA VAL A 132 2.57 8.25 -0.50
C VAL A 132 1.56 7.39 0.25
N ARG A 133 1.54 7.45 1.57
CA ARG A 133 0.57 6.73 2.40
C ARG A 133 -0.87 7.18 2.11
N VAL A 134 -1.09 8.49 1.98
CA VAL A 134 -2.39 9.04 1.60
C VAL A 134 -2.78 8.60 0.18
N MET A 135 -1.84 8.70 -0.76
CA MET A 135 -2.07 8.34 -2.16
C MET A 135 -2.41 6.86 -2.30
N LEU A 136 -1.72 5.99 -1.57
CA LEU A 136 -2.03 4.56 -1.56
C LEU A 136 -3.42 4.29 -0.98
N ALA A 137 -3.76 4.90 0.15
CA ALA A 137 -5.08 4.74 0.76
C ALA A 137 -6.19 5.17 -0.20
N GLU A 138 -6.02 6.28 -0.90
CA GLU A 138 -6.97 6.77 -1.90
C GLU A 138 -7.07 5.79 -3.08
N GLN A 139 -5.96 5.30 -3.60
CA GLN A 139 -5.97 4.36 -4.73
C GLN A 139 -6.58 3.00 -4.35
N LEU A 140 -6.42 2.55 -3.13
CA LEU A 140 -7.10 1.34 -2.64
C LEU A 140 -8.62 1.53 -2.66
N TYR A 141 -9.11 2.65 -2.13
CA TYR A 141 -10.53 2.97 -2.19
C TYR A 141 -11.02 3.09 -3.64
N ARG A 142 -10.27 3.79 -4.49
CA ARG A 142 -10.59 3.94 -5.92
C ARG A 142 -10.67 2.59 -6.62
N ALA A 143 -9.72 1.71 -6.35
CA ALA A 143 -9.71 0.36 -6.91
C ALA A 143 -10.95 -0.44 -6.49
N ALA A 144 -11.33 -0.40 -5.21
CA ALA A 144 -12.56 -1.03 -4.74
C ALA A 144 -13.79 -0.44 -5.43
N SER A 145 -13.82 0.88 -5.61
CA SER A 145 -14.92 1.56 -6.31
C SER A 145 -15.03 1.12 -7.77
N ILE A 146 -13.90 0.99 -8.46
CA ILE A 146 -13.87 0.50 -9.85
C ILE A 146 -14.41 -0.94 -9.91
N LEU A 147 -13.93 -1.82 -9.04
CA LEU A 147 -14.37 -3.22 -9.01
C LEU A 147 -15.84 -3.36 -8.63
N ALA A 148 -16.38 -2.44 -7.83
CA ALA A 148 -17.79 -2.42 -7.46
C ALA A 148 -18.69 -1.79 -8.54
N GLY A 149 -18.13 -1.17 -9.59
CA GLY A 149 -18.89 -0.43 -10.57
C GLY A 149 -19.48 0.88 -10.03
N ALA A 150 -18.93 1.42 -8.94
CA ALA A 150 -19.38 2.66 -8.32
C ALA A 150 -18.83 3.88 -9.08
N PRO A 151 -19.49 5.05 -8.99
CA PRO A 151 -19.17 6.21 -9.84
C PRO A 151 -18.00 7.08 -9.36
N TYR A 152 -17.26 6.66 -8.35
CA TYR A 152 -16.16 7.45 -7.80
C TYR A 152 -15.04 7.72 -8.82
N HIS A 153 -14.64 6.70 -9.57
CA HIS A 153 -13.63 6.85 -10.62
C HIS A 153 -14.28 7.42 -11.88
N ARG A 154 -13.68 8.46 -12.43
CA ARG A 154 -14.10 9.05 -13.70
C ARG A 154 -12.94 8.97 -14.70
N VAL A 155 -13.30 8.63 -15.93
CA VAL A 155 -12.35 8.55 -17.04
C VAL A 155 -12.25 9.92 -17.70
#